data_0b3b27f3d5033967b241b9523429224c
#
_entry.id   0b3b27f3d5033967b241b9523429224c
#
_cell.length_a   1.000
_cell.length_b   1.000
_cell.length_c   1.000
_cell.angle_alpha   90.00
_cell.angle_beta   90.00
_cell.angle_gamma   90.00
#
_symmetry.space_group_name_H-M   'P 1'
#
loop_
_entity.id
_entity.type
_entity.pdbx_description
1 polymer ?
#
loop_
_entity_poly.entity_id
_entity_poly.type
_entity_poly.pdbx_seq_one_letter_code
_entity_poly.pdbx_strand_id
1 'polypeptide(L)'
;MLIQKKLIKDMDRATYNPRVDLRPGDDEYEALKDSLTEFGLVIPIIWNRRTNRVVGGHQRLTALEDMGHTEVSVSVVDLDEIQEKQLNIALNKAQGAWDDGKVADLMESLGDRAQETGFSLPEIEALTSRIEDALDEEFLDEELGDIEETFNVTLEFPVEMKDEVLGYIKEHGKEELVELMIETARKEE
;
A
#
# COMPACT_ATOMS: atom_id res chain seq x y z
N MET A 1 -9.35 -16.78 21.76
CA MET A 1 -8.43 -16.93 20.62
C MET A 1 -8.14 -18.40 20.45
N LEU A 2 -8.37 -18.99 19.28
CA LEU A 2 -8.08 -20.38 18.98
C LEU A 2 -6.72 -20.46 18.27
N ILE A 3 -5.78 -21.18 18.85
CA ILE A 3 -4.49 -21.46 18.23
C ILE A 3 -4.45 -22.94 17.85
N GLN A 4 -4.02 -23.22 16.63
CA GLN A 4 -3.82 -24.60 16.14
C GLN A 4 -2.57 -24.68 15.28
N LYS A 5 -2.05 -25.89 15.08
CA LYS A 5 -1.01 -26.14 14.10
C LYS A 5 -1.60 -26.41 12.73
N LYS A 6 -0.96 -25.90 11.69
CA LYS A 6 -1.40 -26.07 10.30
C LYS A 6 -0.21 -26.24 9.38
N LEU A 7 -0.35 -27.10 8.38
CA LEU A 7 0.66 -27.29 7.35
C LEU A 7 0.74 -26.03 6.47
N ILE A 8 1.94 -25.56 6.21
CA ILE A 8 2.18 -24.34 5.39
C ILE A 8 1.60 -24.50 3.98
N LYS A 9 1.79 -25.66 3.37
CA LYS A 9 1.28 -25.99 2.03
C LYS A 9 -0.24 -25.99 1.89
N ASP A 10 -0.97 -26.07 3.01
CA ASP A 10 -2.43 -26.12 3.03
C ASP A 10 -3.06 -24.75 3.32
N MET A 11 -2.26 -23.68 3.27
CA MET A 11 -2.71 -22.29 3.45
C MET A 11 -2.51 -21.47 2.19
N ASP A 12 -3.52 -20.72 1.80
CA ASP A 12 -3.43 -19.79 0.68
C ASP A 12 -2.85 -18.45 1.15
N ARG A 13 -2.04 -17.81 0.31
CA ARG A 13 -1.54 -16.45 0.55
C ARG A 13 -2.54 -15.45 -0.02
N ALA A 14 -2.82 -14.39 0.75
CA ALA A 14 -3.66 -13.29 0.26
C ALA A 14 -2.89 -12.49 -0.81
N THR A 15 -3.39 -12.48 -2.05
CA THR A 15 -2.78 -11.73 -3.17
C THR A 15 -2.90 -10.22 -3.00
N TYR A 16 -3.89 -9.78 -2.24
CA TYR A 16 -4.17 -8.38 -1.93
C TYR A 16 -3.35 -7.83 -0.74
N ASN A 17 -2.40 -8.62 -0.18
CA ASN A 17 -1.58 -8.14 0.94
C ASN A 17 -0.78 -6.89 0.52
N PRO A 18 -1.01 -5.70 1.15
CA PRO A 18 -0.44 -4.45 0.70
C PRO A 18 1.00 -4.23 1.17
N ARG A 19 1.55 -5.16 1.95
CA ARG A 19 2.90 -5.04 2.47
C ARG A 19 3.92 -5.43 1.42
N VAL A 20 4.99 -4.65 1.30
CA VAL A 20 6.15 -5.00 0.48
C VAL A 20 6.76 -6.31 1.00
N ASP A 21 6.98 -7.25 0.10
CA ASP A 21 7.58 -8.54 0.45
C ASP A 21 9.10 -8.38 0.65
N LEU A 22 9.58 -8.77 1.82
CA LEU A 22 11.01 -8.89 2.10
C LEU A 22 11.58 -10.09 1.32
N ARG A 23 12.81 -9.94 0.84
CA ARG A 23 13.49 -10.97 0.05
C ARG A 23 14.74 -11.47 0.77
N PRO A 24 15.14 -12.73 0.54
CA PRO A 24 16.43 -13.21 1.01
C PRO A 24 17.57 -12.28 0.57
N GLY A 25 18.37 -11.84 1.54
CA GLY A 25 19.45 -10.87 1.34
C GLY A 25 19.11 -9.43 1.72
N ASP A 26 17.84 -9.11 1.99
CA ASP A 26 17.45 -7.85 2.62
C ASP A 26 17.82 -7.90 4.11
N ASP A 27 18.39 -6.82 4.66
CA ASP A 27 18.80 -6.77 6.09
C ASP A 27 17.63 -7.08 7.03
N GLU A 28 16.42 -6.58 6.72
CA GLU A 28 15.21 -6.84 7.51
C GLU A 28 14.75 -8.29 7.41
N TYR A 29 14.98 -8.95 6.27
CA TYR A 29 14.67 -10.39 6.11
C TYR A 29 15.59 -11.26 6.95
N GLU A 30 16.91 -10.98 6.93
CA GLU A 30 17.87 -11.73 7.71
C GLU A 30 17.66 -11.50 9.21
N ALA A 31 17.39 -10.26 9.64
CA ALA A 31 17.04 -9.96 11.02
C ALA A 31 15.77 -10.70 11.48
N LEU A 32 14.77 -10.84 10.59
CA LEU A 32 13.56 -11.61 10.87
C LEU A 32 13.88 -13.11 11.06
N LYS A 33 14.74 -13.70 10.22
CA LYS A 33 15.19 -15.10 10.34
C LYS A 33 15.97 -15.35 11.62
N ASP A 34 16.85 -14.42 11.98
CA ASP A 34 17.61 -14.50 13.23
C ASP A 34 16.69 -14.51 14.44
N SER A 35 15.72 -13.59 14.46
CA SER A 35 14.69 -13.53 15.50
C SER A 35 13.85 -14.80 15.58
N LEU A 36 13.45 -15.37 14.43
CA LEU A 36 12.71 -16.64 14.41
C LEU A 36 13.56 -17.81 14.86
N THR A 37 14.86 -17.78 14.59
CA THR A 37 15.81 -18.83 15.04
C THR A 37 16.01 -18.77 16.54
N GLU A 38 16.15 -17.58 17.12
CA GLU A 38 16.45 -17.40 18.55
C GLU A 38 15.20 -17.57 19.42
N PHE A 39 14.08 -16.96 19.02
CA PHE A 39 12.88 -16.88 19.86
C PHE A 39 11.71 -17.77 19.36
N GLY A 40 11.83 -18.32 18.15
CA GLY A 40 10.75 -19.03 17.50
C GLY A 40 9.60 -18.12 17.06
N LEU A 41 8.49 -18.73 16.69
CA LEU A 41 7.27 -18.00 16.28
C LEU A 41 6.47 -17.52 17.51
N VAL A 42 6.89 -16.41 18.11
CA VAL A 42 6.24 -15.81 19.29
C VAL A 42 4.84 -15.28 18.97
N ILE A 43 4.68 -14.63 17.82
CA ILE A 43 3.39 -14.12 17.35
C ILE A 43 2.87 -15.06 16.27
N PRO A 44 1.77 -15.81 16.49
CA PRO A 44 1.24 -16.74 15.51
C PRO A 44 0.90 -16.09 14.17
N ILE A 45 0.92 -16.90 13.11
CA ILE A 45 0.35 -16.52 11.82
C ILE A 45 -1.18 -16.38 11.97
N ILE A 46 -1.80 -15.38 11.37
CA ILE A 46 -3.25 -15.21 11.41
C ILE A 46 -3.81 -15.86 10.14
N TRP A 47 -4.68 -16.85 10.33
CA TRP A 47 -5.28 -17.62 9.26
C TRP A 47 -6.82 -17.61 9.36
N ASN A 48 -7.48 -17.32 8.22
CA ASN A 48 -8.93 -17.33 8.14
C ASN A 48 -9.43 -18.70 7.64
N ARG A 49 -10.16 -19.39 8.51
CA ARG A 49 -10.67 -20.72 8.20
C ARG A 49 -11.73 -20.74 7.09
N ARG A 50 -12.43 -19.62 6.87
CA ARG A 50 -13.52 -19.52 5.89
C ARG A 50 -12.99 -19.41 4.47
N THR A 51 -11.93 -18.65 4.27
CA THR A 51 -11.31 -18.41 2.96
C THR A 51 -10.06 -19.25 2.72
N ASN A 52 -9.58 -19.95 3.74
CA ASN A 52 -8.30 -20.67 3.80
C ASN A 52 -7.07 -19.76 3.67
N ARG A 53 -7.21 -18.44 3.79
CA ARG A 53 -6.12 -17.47 3.54
C ARG A 53 -5.38 -17.06 4.80
N VAL A 54 -4.09 -16.78 4.62
CA VAL A 54 -3.27 -16.09 5.60
C VAL A 54 -3.63 -14.60 5.55
N VAL A 55 -4.03 -14.04 6.69
CA VAL A 55 -4.44 -12.65 6.83
C VAL A 55 -3.31 -11.79 7.40
N GLY A 56 -2.44 -12.37 8.22
CA GLY A 56 -1.32 -11.65 8.81
C GLY A 56 -0.12 -12.54 9.09
N GLY A 57 1.09 -11.96 9.00
CA GLY A 57 2.35 -12.68 9.21
C GLY A 57 2.93 -13.33 7.96
N HIS A 58 2.62 -12.81 6.76
CA HIS A 58 3.09 -13.33 5.47
C HIS A 58 4.61 -13.49 5.44
N GLN A 59 5.37 -12.48 5.84
CA GLN A 59 6.83 -12.51 5.84
C GLN A 59 7.39 -13.57 6.80
N ARG A 60 6.80 -13.69 8.02
CA ARG A 60 7.18 -14.74 8.98
C ARG A 60 6.90 -16.13 8.41
N LEU A 61 5.78 -16.29 7.70
CA LEU A 61 5.45 -17.56 7.04
C LEU A 61 6.46 -17.90 5.95
N THR A 62 6.86 -16.92 5.12
CA THR A 62 7.89 -17.08 4.08
C THR A 62 9.23 -17.47 4.71
N ALA A 63 9.69 -16.74 5.72
CA ALA A 63 10.94 -17.04 6.39
C ALA A 63 10.95 -18.46 7.03
N LEU A 64 9.84 -18.86 7.67
CA LEU A 64 9.73 -20.20 8.25
C LEU A 64 9.74 -21.31 7.17
N GLU A 65 9.08 -21.09 6.04
CA GLU A 65 9.11 -22.00 4.89
C GLU A 65 10.53 -22.14 4.34
N ASP A 66 11.26 -21.05 4.15
CA ASP A 66 12.66 -21.04 3.71
C ASP A 66 13.61 -21.70 4.73
N MET A 67 13.29 -21.64 6.01
CA MET A 67 13.98 -22.36 7.07
C MET A 67 13.65 -23.87 7.12
N GLY A 68 12.77 -24.34 6.23
CA GLY A 68 12.39 -25.76 6.12
C GLY A 68 11.27 -26.20 7.05
N HIS A 69 10.55 -25.27 7.70
CA HIS A 69 9.37 -25.62 8.49
C HIS A 69 8.23 -26.05 7.56
N THR A 70 7.56 -27.13 7.90
CA THR A 70 6.40 -27.65 7.15
C THR A 70 5.07 -27.34 7.85
N GLU A 71 5.12 -26.98 9.13
CA GLU A 71 3.97 -26.73 9.98
C GLU A 71 4.23 -25.51 10.87
N VAL A 72 3.21 -24.68 11.08
CA VAL A 72 3.29 -23.49 11.93
C VAL A 72 2.07 -23.37 12.84
N SER A 73 2.23 -22.61 13.94
CA SER A 73 1.11 -22.22 14.80
C SER A 73 0.34 -21.07 14.18
N VAL A 74 -0.98 -21.23 14.03
CA VAL A 74 -1.88 -20.22 13.50
C VAL A 74 -2.90 -19.78 14.54
N SER A 75 -3.20 -18.48 14.57
CA SER A 75 -4.36 -17.92 15.23
C SER A 75 -5.54 -17.97 14.25
N VAL A 76 -6.60 -18.69 14.60
CA VAL A 76 -7.73 -18.92 13.71
C VAL A 76 -8.75 -17.80 13.84
N VAL A 77 -9.12 -17.22 12.71
CA VAL A 77 -10.24 -16.29 12.57
C VAL A 77 -11.32 -16.90 11.64
N ASP A 78 -12.54 -16.41 11.73
CA ASP A 78 -13.68 -16.81 10.89
C ASP A 78 -14.38 -15.56 10.38
N LEU A 79 -13.86 -15.02 9.29
CA LEU A 79 -14.24 -13.72 8.74
C LEU A 79 -14.75 -13.89 7.31
N ASP A 80 -15.73 -13.07 6.92
CA ASP A 80 -16.05 -12.91 5.51
C ASP A 80 -14.90 -12.17 4.77
N GLU A 81 -14.98 -12.10 3.43
CA GLU A 81 -13.91 -11.49 2.63
C GLU A 81 -13.68 -10.01 2.91
N ILE A 82 -14.73 -9.27 3.27
CA ILE A 82 -14.63 -7.85 3.59
C ILE A 82 -13.92 -7.68 4.94
N GLN A 83 -14.37 -8.41 5.94
CA GLN A 83 -13.77 -8.41 7.28
C GLN A 83 -12.30 -8.89 7.24
N GLU A 84 -11.98 -9.87 6.37
CA GLU A 84 -10.62 -10.34 6.16
C GLU A 84 -9.71 -9.24 5.64
N LYS A 85 -10.14 -8.50 4.60
CA LYS A 85 -9.40 -7.35 4.06
C LYS A 85 -9.24 -6.23 5.09
N GLN A 86 -10.30 -5.90 5.83
CA GLN A 86 -10.24 -4.91 6.90
C GLN A 86 -9.21 -5.30 7.97
N LEU A 87 -9.22 -6.55 8.41
CA LEU A 87 -8.25 -7.04 9.40
C LEU A 87 -6.82 -7.00 8.85
N ASN A 88 -6.61 -7.38 7.58
CA ASN A 88 -5.30 -7.31 6.94
C ASN A 88 -4.74 -5.89 6.94
N ILE A 89 -5.55 -4.90 6.55
CA ILE A 89 -5.16 -3.48 6.58
C ILE A 89 -4.87 -3.02 8.01
N ALA A 90 -5.76 -3.29 8.96
CA ALA A 90 -5.60 -2.88 10.35
C ALA A 90 -4.31 -3.43 10.99
N LEU A 91 -3.95 -4.69 10.70
CA LEU A 91 -2.73 -5.32 11.17
C LEU A 91 -1.46 -4.69 10.57
N ASN A 92 -1.55 -4.20 9.37
CA ASN A 92 -0.42 -3.62 8.64
C ASN A 92 -0.29 -2.10 8.83
N LYS A 93 -1.38 -1.38 9.19
CA LYS A 93 -1.37 0.09 9.38
C LYS A 93 -0.30 0.57 10.35
N ALA A 94 0.03 -0.21 11.36
CA ALA A 94 0.98 0.15 12.41
C ALA A 94 2.45 -0.21 12.09
N GLN A 95 2.76 -0.94 11.01
CA GLN A 95 4.08 -1.53 10.81
C GLN A 95 4.48 -1.68 9.33
N GLY A 96 5.55 -0.98 8.93
CA GLY A 96 6.28 -1.22 7.68
C GLY A 96 5.88 -0.33 6.50
N ALA A 97 6.58 -0.51 5.38
CA ALA A 97 6.28 0.15 4.13
C ALA A 97 5.06 -0.48 3.43
N TRP A 98 4.30 0.34 2.74
CA TRP A 98 3.12 -0.04 1.99
C TRP A 98 3.43 -0.16 0.50
N ASP A 99 2.73 -1.05 -0.17
CA ASP A 99 2.51 -0.99 -1.61
C ASP A 99 1.26 -0.11 -1.80
N ASP A 100 1.48 1.15 -2.16
CA ASP A 100 0.42 2.17 -2.22
C ASP A 100 -0.68 1.76 -3.21
N GLY A 101 -0.33 1.10 -4.34
CA GLY A 101 -1.29 0.59 -5.30
C GLY A 101 -2.24 -0.44 -4.70
N LYS A 102 -1.71 -1.44 -4.02
CA LYS A 102 -2.53 -2.47 -3.37
C LYS A 102 -3.37 -1.92 -2.22
N VAL A 103 -2.88 -0.91 -1.51
CA VAL A 103 -3.68 -0.26 -0.45
C VAL A 103 -4.88 0.43 -1.04
N ALA A 104 -4.73 1.17 -2.13
CA ALA A 104 -5.85 1.86 -2.76
C ALA A 104 -6.87 0.89 -3.36
N ASP A 105 -6.44 -0.14 -4.08
CA ASP A 105 -7.34 -1.19 -4.58
C ASP A 105 -8.17 -1.80 -3.45
N LEU A 106 -7.53 -2.03 -2.29
CA LEU A 106 -8.22 -2.52 -1.10
C LEU A 106 -9.23 -1.50 -0.55
N MET A 107 -8.84 -0.22 -0.44
CA MET A 107 -9.75 0.84 0.02
C MET A 107 -10.96 0.99 -0.90
N GLU A 108 -10.75 0.99 -2.21
CA GLU A 108 -11.83 1.01 -3.20
C GLU A 108 -12.76 -0.20 -3.05
N SER A 109 -12.18 -1.40 -2.89
CA SER A 109 -12.96 -2.64 -2.70
C SER A 109 -13.81 -2.66 -1.43
N LEU A 110 -13.45 -1.86 -0.41
CA LEU A 110 -14.17 -1.74 0.85
C LEU A 110 -15.26 -0.65 0.80
N GLY A 111 -15.16 0.32 -0.11
CA GLY A 111 -16.09 1.43 -0.24
C GLY A 111 -16.31 2.16 1.09
N ASP A 112 -17.57 2.38 1.47
CA ASP A 112 -17.93 3.07 2.72
C ASP A 112 -17.35 2.42 3.99
N ARG A 113 -17.00 1.13 3.92
CA ARG A 113 -16.41 0.39 5.03
C ARG A 113 -14.89 0.57 5.18
N ALA A 114 -14.24 1.29 4.27
CA ALA A 114 -12.82 1.61 4.38
C ALA A 114 -12.47 2.32 5.70
N GLN A 115 -13.36 3.16 6.23
CA GLN A 115 -13.18 3.84 7.52
C GLN A 115 -13.07 2.89 8.72
N GLU A 116 -13.67 1.70 8.64
CA GLU A 116 -13.60 0.67 9.70
C GLU A 116 -12.19 0.05 9.81
N THR A 117 -11.28 0.31 8.86
CA THR A 117 -9.88 -0.14 8.88
C THR A 117 -8.98 0.69 9.80
N GLY A 118 -9.50 1.82 10.31
CA GLY A 118 -8.77 2.77 11.13
C GLY A 118 -8.05 3.87 10.33
N PHE A 119 -8.24 3.94 9.01
CA PHE A 119 -7.86 5.10 8.19
C PHE A 119 -8.94 6.17 8.27
N SER A 120 -8.54 7.43 8.42
CA SER A 120 -9.45 8.57 8.31
C SER A 120 -9.80 8.87 6.85
N LEU A 121 -10.91 9.57 6.60
CA LEU A 121 -11.29 9.97 5.24
C LEU A 121 -10.16 10.69 4.49
N PRO A 122 -9.46 11.70 5.08
CA PRO A 122 -8.35 12.35 4.39
C PRO A 122 -7.19 11.42 4.04
N GLU A 123 -6.90 10.41 4.88
CA GLU A 123 -5.86 9.40 4.58
C GLU A 123 -6.29 8.51 3.41
N ILE A 124 -7.56 8.12 3.35
CA ILE A 124 -8.11 7.30 2.25
C ILE A 124 -8.07 8.10 0.95
N GLU A 125 -8.55 9.34 0.96
CA GLU A 125 -8.53 10.25 -0.20
C GLU A 125 -7.08 10.48 -0.70
N ALA A 126 -6.12 10.68 0.20
CA ALA A 126 -4.72 10.86 -0.17
C ALA A 126 -4.08 9.59 -0.76
N LEU A 127 -4.51 8.41 -0.36
CA LEU A 127 -4.04 7.14 -0.93
C LEU A 127 -4.63 6.89 -2.32
N THR A 128 -5.91 7.18 -2.53
CA THR A 128 -6.57 6.99 -3.82
C THR A 128 -6.16 8.03 -4.85
N SER A 129 -6.01 9.30 -4.47
CA SER A 129 -5.59 10.37 -5.38
C SER A 129 -4.14 10.21 -5.88
N ARG A 130 -3.23 9.68 -5.07
CA ARG A 130 -1.86 9.38 -5.49
C ARG A 130 -1.78 8.37 -6.64
N ILE A 131 -2.77 7.51 -6.78
CA ILE A 131 -2.81 6.51 -7.85
C ILE A 131 -3.42 7.08 -9.11
N GLU A 132 -4.43 7.94 -8.99
CA GLU A 132 -4.94 8.67 -10.14
C GLU A 132 -3.82 9.51 -10.78
N ASP A 133 -3.01 10.21 -9.96
CA ASP A 133 -1.84 10.94 -10.43
C ASP A 133 -0.76 10.03 -11.05
N ALA A 134 -0.48 8.86 -10.44
CA ALA A 134 0.51 7.91 -10.96
C ALA A 134 0.04 7.18 -12.23
N LEU A 135 -1.26 6.89 -12.37
CA LEU A 135 -1.83 6.31 -13.58
C LEU A 135 -1.83 7.31 -14.74
N ASP A 136 -2.08 8.59 -14.45
CA ASP A 136 -1.98 9.65 -15.45
C ASP A 136 -0.53 9.83 -15.94
N GLU A 137 0.48 9.66 -15.07
CA GLU A 137 1.90 9.66 -15.46
C GLU A 137 2.27 8.42 -16.30
N GLU A 138 1.80 7.21 -15.94
CA GLU A 138 2.11 5.98 -16.68
C GLU A 138 1.45 5.93 -18.08
N PHE A 139 0.25 6.51 -18.22
CA PHE A 139 -0.42 6.66 -19.53
C PHE A 139 0.26 7.69 -20.44
N LEU A 140 0.93 8.70 -19.87
CA LEU A 140 1.68 9.68 -20.63
C LEU A 140 3.01 9.12 -21.16
N ASP A 141 3.63 8.19 -20.44
CA ASP A 141 4.90 7.57 -20.86
C ASP A 141 4.76 6.59 -22.04
N GLU A 142 3.59 6.00 -22.29
CA GLU A 142 3.39 5.11 -23.46
C GLU A 142 3.19 5.86 -24.79
N GLU A 143 2.79 7.13 -24.78
CA GLU A 143 2.57 7.93 -26.02
C GLU A 143 3.76 8.81 -26.44
N LEU A 144 4.79 8.98 -25.59
CA LEU A 144 5.87 9.93 -25.85
C LEU A 144 7.24 9.26 -25.83
N GLY A 145 7.60 8.67 -26.98
CA GLY A 145 8.98 8.33 -27.30
C GLY A 145 9.86 9.58 -27.38
N ASP A 146 10.98 9.58 -26.65
CA ASP A 146 12.01 10.63 -26.63
C ASP A 146 11.59 11.96 -25.93
N ILE A 147 11.59 12.00 -24.58
CA ILE A 147 11.51 13.26 -23.84
C ILE A 147 12.71 13.43 -22.92
N GLU A 148 13.29 14.63 -23.01
CA GLU A 148 14.35 15.20 -22.18
C GLU A 148 14.07 15.03 -20.68
N GLU A 149 15.13 14.96 -19.87
CA GLU A 149 15.06 14.81 -18.41
C GLU A 149 14.05 15.75 -17.78
N THR A 150 12.97 15.20 -17.20
CA THR A 150 11.95 15.97 -16.48
C THR A 150 12.21 15.95 -14.98
N PHE A 151 11.84 17.02 -14.28
CA PHE A 151 11.87 17.09 -12.82
C PHE A 151 10.52 17.59 -12.30
N ASN A 152 10.08 17.06 -11.16
CA ASN A 152 8.81 17.43 -10.55
C ASN A 152 8.94 18.65 -9.64
N VAL A 153 8.02 19.61 -9.76
CA VAL A 153 7.91 20.77 -8.87
C VAL A 153 6.53 20.76 -8.22
N THR A 154 6.49 20.79 -6.89
CA THR A 154 5.24 20.96 -6.14
C THR A 154 5.03 22.44 -5.84
N LEU A 155 3.87 22.98 -6.25
CA LEU A 155 3.47 24.36 -5.99
C LEU A 155 2.36 24.36 -4.94
N GLU A 156 2.54 25.17 -3.89
CA GLU A 156 1.53 25.37 -2.86
C GLU A 156 0.85 26.73 -3.04
N PHE A 157 -0.48 26.71 -3.11
CA PHE A 157 -1.30 27.92 -3.22
C PHE A 157 -2.12 28.14 -1.94
N PRO A 158 -2.36 29.40 -1.53
CA PRO A 158 -3.30 29.69 -0.45
C PRO A 158 -4.70 29.11 -0.75
N VAL A 159 -5.37 28.60 0.28
CA VAL A 159 -6.69 27.95 0.14
C VAL A 159 -7.73 28.87 -0.53
N GLU A 160 -7.60 30.16 -0.34
CA GLU A 160 -8.48 31.19 -0.94
C GLU A 160 -8.39 31.23 -2.48
N MET A 161 -7.28 30.77 -3.06
CA MET A 161 -7.06 30.75 -4.52
C MET A 161 -7.48 29.42 -5.16
N LYS A 162 -7.97 28.45 -4.38
CA LYS A 162 -8.28 27.10 -4.86
C LYS A 162 -9.20 27.09 -6.08
N ASP A 163 -10.31 27.81 -6.00
CA ASP A 163 -11.32 27.80 -7.06
C ASP A 163 -10.83 28.52 -8.34
N GLU A 164 -10.01 29.56 -8.19
CA GLU A 164 -9.38 30.27 -9.32
C GLU A 164 -8.35 29.40 -10.02
N VAL A 165 -7.44 28.77 -9.25
CA VAL A 165 -6.38 27.91 -9.79
C VAL A 165 -6.96 26.68 -10.48
N LEU A 166 -7.91 25.98 -9.84
CA LEU A 166 -8.57 24.83 -10.45
C LEU A 166 -9.41 25.21 -11.67
N GLY A 167 -10.06 26.36 -11.66
CA GLY A 167 -10.80 26.90 -12.81
C GLY A 167 -9.87 27.17 -13.99
N TYR A 168 -8.72 27.80 -13.74
CA TYR A 168 -7.72 28.08 -14.77
C TYR A 168 -7.13 26.80 -15.37
N ILE A 169 -6.74 25.85 -14.52
CA ILE A 169 -6.20 24.54 -14.95
C ILE A 169 -7.21 23.79 -15.82
N LYS A 170 -8.49 23.84 -15.48
CA LYS A 170 -9.55 23.17 -16.23
C LYS A 170 -9.78 23.77 -17.63
N GLU A 171 -9.56 25.08 -17.80
CA GLU A 171 -9.77 25.77 -19.08
C GLU A 171 -8.51 25.76 -19.96
N HIS A 172 -7.32 25.81 -19.37
CA HIS A 172 -6.07 26.08 -20.08
C HIS A 172 -5.00 24.99 -19.92
N GLY A 173 -5.21 24.02 -19.02
CA GLY A 173 -4.22 23.00 -18.69
C GLY A 173 -3.19 23.45 -17.64
N LYS A 174 -2.51 22.46 -17.06
CA LYS A 174 -1.47 22.69 -16.02
C LYS A 174 -0.24 23.38 -16.61
N GLU A 175 0.11 23.07 -17.85
CA GLU A 175 1.31 23.57 -18.56
C GLU A 175 1.24 25.08 -18.79
N GLU A 176 0.11 25.60 -19.22
CA GLU A 176 -0.08 27.03 -19.46
C GLU A 176 -0.02 27.85 -18.17
N LEU A 177 -0.48 27.27 -17.04
CA LEU A 177 -0.33 27.88 -15.71
C LEU A 177 1.15 28.01 -15.33
N VAL A 178 1.95 26.96 -15.55
CA VAL A 178 3.39 26.96 -15.25
C VAL A 178 4.13 27.95 -16.14
N GLU A 179 3.83 28.00 -17.44
CA GLU A 179 4.43 28.99 -18.37
C GLU A 179 4.13 30.43 -17.94
N LEU A 180 2.88 30.72 -17.56
CA LEU A 180 2.46 32.02 -17.07
C LEU A 180 3.24 32.45 -15.81
N MET A 181 3.43 31.51 -14.88
CA MET A 181 4.21 31.76 -13.65
C MET A 181 5.68 32.04 -13.96
N ILE A 182 6.31 31.28 -14.86
CA ILE A 182 7.70 31.47 -15.28
C ILE A 182 7.86 32.83 -16.00
N GLU A 183 6.91 33.17 -16.88
CA GLU A 183 6.93 34.46 -17.59
C GLU A 183 6.77 35.66 -16.65
N THR A 184 5.95 35.49 -15.61
CA THR A 184 5.74 36.54 -14.60
C THR A 184 6.99 36.72 -13.74
N ALA A 185 7.60 35.65 -13.30
CA ALA A 185 8.85 35.70 -12.53
C ALA A 185 10.01 36.32 -13.30
N ARG A 186 10.11 36.08 -14.62
CA ARG A 186 11.15 36.69 -15.48
C ARG A 186 10.95 38.20 -15.75
N LYS A 187 9.75 38.73 -15.53
CA LYS A 187 9.46 40.18 -15.71
C LYS A 187 9.74 41.02 -14.47
N GLU A 188 9.93 40.36 -13.32
CA GLU A 188 10.24 41.01 -12.04
C GLU A 188 11.74 41.06 -11.72
N GLU A 189 12.61 40.44 -12.55
CA GLU A 189 14.06 40.60 -12.56
C GLU A 189 14.52 41.73 -13.50
#